data_32e9747f962ea9baf8c7893fd1a80788
#
_entry.id   32e9747f962ea9baf8c7893fd1a80788
#
_cell.length_a   1.000
_cell.length_b   1.000
_cell.length_c   1.000
_cell.angle_alpha   90.00
_cell.angle_beta   90.00
_cell.angle_gamma   90.00
#
_symmetry.space_group_name_H-M   'P 1'
#
loop_
_entity.id
_entity.type
_entity.pdbx_description
1 polymer ?
#
loop_
_entity_poly.entity_id
_entity_poly.type
_entity_poly.pdbx_seq_one_letter_code
_entity_poly.pdbx_strand_id
1 'polypeptide(L)'
;YGHEQNYNAPVGKHAAFAYTTALNHLLADREHTQYIGDTTVVCWAETAEPQYTDFFSCLMGNNTQSWSDNDLSAALKHLADSEPCQELNLDPDRAFYILGLAPNAARLSVRFFYKNTFGELMKNVNAHYERLEIKRPAKVPAGFLPLWQLLAETVNQSAHDKKPSPVMAGATARAVWNNDRYPAALLNGVMLRIRADSEINWRRSAILKAYLLKNCENQSNYSILKEVAYMHLNEDCTYQPYVLGQLFYV
;
A
#
# COMPACT_ATOMS: atom_id res chain seq x y z
N TYR A 1 20.35 -28.64 23.72
CA TYR A 1 20.66 -27.90 22.48
C TYR A 1 22.15 -27.61 22.42
N GLY A 2 22.98 -28.60 22.13
CA GLY A 2 24.42 -28.50 22.12
C GLY A 2 25.09 -28.53 20.75
N HIS A 3 24.40 -28.08 19.69
CA HIS A 3 24.98 -28.04 18.37
C HIS A 3 25.40 -26.61 18.01
N GLU A 4 26.68 -26.46 17.60
CA GLU A 4 27.16 -25.20 17.04
C GLU A 4 26.36 -24.83 15.81
N GLN A 5 25.53 -23.77 15.93
CA GLN A 5 24.66 -23.30 14.84
C GLN A 5 25.39 -22.40 13.83
N ASN A 6 26.70 -22.17 14.01
CA ASN A 6 27.53 -21.30 13.18
C ASN A 6 27.63 -21.74 11.71
N TYR A 7 27.43 -23.01 11.42
CA TYR A 7 27.48 -23.55 10.08
C TYR A 7 26.22 -23.23 9.24
N ASN A 8 25.12 -22.84 9.90
CA ASN A 8 23.86 -22.53 9.19
C ASN A 8 23.77 -21.08 8.68
N ALA A 9 24.63 -20.20 9.19
CA ALA A 9 24.69 -18.80 8.80
C ALA A 9 26.14 -18.30 8.93
N PRO A 10 26.98 -18.48 7.90
CA PRO A 10 28.39 -18.08 7.95
C PRO A 10 28.53 -16.56 7.87
N VAL A 11 28.11 -15.86 8.91
CA VAL A 11 28.19 -14.39 9.05
C VAL A 11 29.27 -14.06 10.06
N GLY A 12 30.23 -13.22 9.69
CA GLY A 12 31.26 -12.74 10.60
C GLY A 12 30.69 -11.89 11.75
N LYS A 13 31.34 -11.90 12.91
CA LYS A 13 30.88 -11.17 14.11
C LYS A 13 30.62 -9.68 13.84
N HIS A 14 31.49 -9.03 13.05
CA HIS A 14 31.33 -7.61 12.68
C HIS A 14 30.08 -7.38 11.85
N ALA A 15 29.84 -8.21 10.84
CA ALA A 15 28.64 -8.08 10.01
C ALA A 15 27.36 -8.34 10.82
N ALA A 16 27.38 -9.36 11.71
CA ALA A 16 26.26 -9.65 12.60
C ALA A 16 25.96 -8.47 13.53
N PHE A 17 26.98 -7.86 14.12
CA PHE A 17 26.82 -6.66 14.95
C PHE A 17 26.28 -5.47 14.12
N ALA A 18 26.82 -5.22 12.93
CA ALA A 18 26.44 -4.10 12.10
C ALA A 18 24.95 -4.16 11.69
N TYR A 19 24.48 -5.30 11.14
CA TYR A 19 23.09 -5.38 10.71
C TYR A 19 22.11 -5.41 11.87
N THR A 20 22.45 -6.02 13.01
CA THR A 20 21.57 -6.00 14.18
C THR A 20 21.46 -4.61 14.79
N THR A 21 22.57 -3.86 14.84
CA THR A 21 22.58 -2.46 15.31
C THR A 21 21.75 -1.58 14.39
N ALA A 22 21.95 -1.69 13.07
CA ALA A 22 21.17 -0.95 12.08
C ALA A 22 19.67 -1.27 12.19
N LEU A 23 19.30 -2.55 12.30
CA LEU A 23 17.92 -2.97 12.47
C LEU A 23 17.29 -2.41 13.76
N ASN A 24 18.02 -2.47 14.88
CA ASN A 24 17.54 -1.92 16.14
C ASN A 24 17.34 -0.41 16.05
N HIS A 25 18.20 0.31 15.33
CA HIS A 25 18.04 1.73 15.07
C HIS A 25 16.76 2.02 14.26
N LEU A 26 16.54 1.30 13.15
CA LEU A 26 15.33 1.44 12.33
C LEU A 26 14.06 1.11 13.13
N LEU A 27 14.07 0.08 13.96
CA LEU A 27 12.92 -0.31 14.78
C LEU A 27 12.64 0.66 15.94
N ALA A 28 13.65 1.41 16.39
CA ALA A 28 13.50 2.43 17.43
C ALA A 28 12.87 3.73 16.88
N ASP A 29 13.00 3.97 15.59
CA ASP A 29 12.43 5.11 14.90
C ASP A 29 10.93 4.88 14.66
N ARG A 30 10.10 5.38 15.59
CA ARG A 30 8.65 5.20 15.56
C ARG A 30 7.95 6.05 14.51
N GLU A 31 8.57 7.11 14.04
CA GLU A 31 8.01 8.01 13.03
C GLU A 31 8.00 7.35 11.65
N HIS A 32 9.02 6.54 11.35
CA HIS A 32 9.16 5.82 10.08
C HIS A 32 8.79 4.34 10.17
N THR A 33 8.57 3.81 11.38
CA THR A 33 8.09 2.45 11.57
C THR A 33 6.59 2.37 11.35
N GLN A 34 6.17 1.45 10.48
CA GLN A 34 4.77 1.22 10.15
C GLN A 34 4.30 -0.16 10.58
N TYR A 35 2.99 -0.29 10.79
CA TYR A 35 2.37 -1.57 11.16
C TYR A 35 1.35 -1.98 10.11
N ILE A 36 1.58 -3.15 9.51
CA ILE A 36 0.67 -3.75 8.52
C ILE A 36 0.21 -5.11 9.05
N GLY A 37 -0.96 -5.14 9.67
CA GLY A 37 -1.43 -6.32 10.40
C GLY A 37 -0.58 -6.59 11.64
N ASP A 38 0.11 -7.74 11.68
CA ASP A 38 1.08 -8.13 12.72
C ASP A 38 2.53 -7.81 12.35
N THR A 39 2.73 -7.24 11.17
CA THR A 39 4.05 -7.02 10.59
C THR A 39 4.52 -5.60 10.88
N THR A 40 5.68 -5.47 11.50
CA THR A 40 6.41 -4.21 11.63
C THR A 40 7.22 -3.98 10.36
N VAL A 41 6.99 -2.86 9.72
CA VAL A 41 7.64 -2.47 8.46
C VAL A 41 8.61 -1.33 8.74
N VAL A 42 9.85 -1.51 8.33
CA VAL A 42 10.89 -0.49 8.32
C VAL A 42 11.38 -0.28 6.89
N CYS A 43 11.81 0.93 6.57
CA CYS A 43 12.32 1.27 5.26
C CYS A 43 13.56 2.16 5.37
N TRP A 44 14.37 2.18 4.32
CA TRP A 44 15.53 3.06 4.20
C TRP A 44 15.93 3.24 2.74
N ALA A 45 16.57 4.36 2.44
CA ALA A 45 17.24 4.61 1.17
C ALA A 45 18.75 4.35 1.31
N GLU A 46 19.44 4.18 0.20
CA GLU A 46 20.91 4.10 0.15
C GLU A 46 21.54 5.50 0.28
N THR A 47 21.14 6.21 1.32
CA THR A 47 21.63 7.54 1.71
C THR A 47 21.37 7.77 3.19
N ALA A 48 22.10 8.70 3.79
CA ALA A 48 21.84 9.13 5.16
C ALA A 48 20.73 10.21 5.26
N GLU A 49 20.21 10.66 4.14
CA GLU A 49 19.21 11.72 4.08
C GLU A 49 17.81 11.19 4.39
N PRO A 50 17.06 11.77 5.32
CA PRO A 50 15.75 11.25 5.78
C PRO A 50 14.60 11.48 4.78
N GLN A 51 14.75 12.37 3.80
CA GLN A 51 13.66 12.80 2.90
C GLN A 51 12.93 11.64 2.23
N TYR A 52 13.65 10.56 1.88
CA TYR A 52 13.06 9.38 1.24
C TYR A 52 12.12 8.61 2.16
N THR A 53 12.55 8.43 3.41
CA THR A 53 11.75 7.74 4.43
C THR A 53 10.57 8.59 4.88
N ASP A 54 10.78 9.90 5.01
CA ASP A 54 9.73 10.88 5.33
C ASP A 54 8.65 10.88 4.25
N PHE A 55 9.04 11.00 2.97
CA PHE A 55 8.11 11.00 1.85
C PHE A 55 7.32 9.70 1.77
N PHE A 56 7.99 8.56 1.86
CA PHE A 56 7.33 7.26 1.86
C PHE A 56 6.37 7.10 3.03
N SER A 57 6.76 7.53 4.24
CA SER A 57 5.92 7.48 5.43
C SER A 57 4.66 8.34 5.29
N CYS A 58 4.77 9.54 4.72
CA CYS A 58 3.62 10.39 4.43
C CYS A 58 2.64 9.72 3.44
N LEU A 59 3.15 9.12 2.36
CA LEU A 59 2.31 8.37 1.42
C LEU A 59 1.60 7.19 2.07
N MET A 60 2.25 6.53 3.04
CA MET A 60 1.63 5.43 3.78
C MET A 60 0.65 5.90 4.87
N GLY A 61 0.52 7.21 5.08
CA GLY A 61 -0.42 7.81 6.02
C GLY A 61 0.13 8.07 7.42
N ASN A 62 1.45 8.01 7.59
CA ASN A 62 2.13 8.49 8.79
C ASN A 62 2.47 9.97 8.56
N ASN A 63 1.85 10.84 9.32
CA ASN A 63 2.00 12.29 9.14
C ASN A 63 3.23 12.79 9.91
N THR A 64 4.43 12.52 9.39
CA THR A 64 5.70 12.93 10.01
C THR A 64 6.09 14.37 9.63
N GLN A 65 5.60 14.87 8.51
CA GLN A 65 5.81 16.24 8.05
C GLN A 65 4.52 16.84 7.48
N SER A 66 4.36 18.16 7.61
CA SER A 66 3.21 18.91 7.11
C SER A 66 3.33 19.23 5.62
N TRP A 67 3.39 18.21 4.77
CA TRP A 67 3.28 18.41 3.33
C TRP A 67 1.80 18.49 2.95
N SER A 68 1.47 19.40 2.04
CA SER A 68 0.12 19.43 1.52
C SER A 68 -0.13 18.22 0.61
N ASP A 69 -1.37 17.74 0.53
CA ASP A 69 -1.73 16.63 -0.37
C ASP A 69 -1.41 16.96 -1.84
N ASN A 70 -1.43 18.24 -2.22
CA ASN A 70 -1.07 18.69 -3.56
C ASN A 70 0.42 18.54 -3.83
N ASP A 71 1.28 18.91 -2.88
CA ASP A 71 2.74 18.81 -3.02
C ASP A 71 3.16 17.34 -3.07
N LEU A 72 2.58 16.50 -2.20
CA LEU A 72 2.78 15.05 -2.23
C LEU A 72 2.36 14.43 -3.56
N SER A 73 1.21 14.85 -4.10
CA SER A 73 0.71 14.34 -5.38
C SER A 73 1.58 14.77 -6.55
N ALA A 74 2.06 16.02 -6.57
CA ALA A 74 2.95 16.52 -7.60
C ALA A 74 4.30 15.80 -7.56
N ALA A 75 4.92 15.69 -6.37
CA ALA A 75 6.19 15.01 -6.20
C ALA A 75 6.09 13.51 -6.56
N LEU A 76 4.99 12.84 -6.18
CA LEU A 76 4.76 11.45 -6.53
C LEU A 76 4.71 11.25 -8.05
N LYS A 77 4.06 12.13 -8.80
CA LYS A 77 3.99 12.08 -10.26
C LYS A 77 5.36 12.28 -10.91
N HIS A 78 6.11 13.32 -10.49
CA HIS A 78 7.47 13.53 -10.99
C HIS A 78 8.36 12.30 -10.79
N LEU A 79 8.35 11.74 -9.59
CA LEU A 79 9.14 10.54 -9.28
C LEU A 79 8.65 9.29 -10.05
N ALA A 80 7.34 9.16 -10.27
CA ALA A 80 6.76 8.07 -11.06
C ALA A 80 7.15 8.13 -12.55
N ASP A 81 7.35 9.35 -13.07
CA ASP A 81 7.83 9.60 -14.43
C ASP A 81 9.37 9.54 -14.53
N SER A 82 10.04 9.10 -13.47
CA SER A 82 11.51 9.05 -13.36
C SER A 82 12.18 10.41 -13.46
N GLU A 83 11.49 11.47 -13.05
CA GLU A 83 12.01 12.81 -12.98
C GLU A 83 12.45 13.14 -11.54
N PRO A 84 13.65 13.72 -11.33
CA PRO A 84 14.08 14.16 -10.02
C PRO A 84 13.17 15.26 -9.46
N CYS A 85 12.76 15.12 -8.22
CA CYS A 85 12.04 16.18 -7.52
C CYS A 85 13.05 17.09 -6.81
N GLN A 86 13.45 18.18 -7.48
CA GLN A 86 14.49 19.10 -6.98
C GLN A 86 14.07 19.80 -5.69
N GLU A 87 12.79 20.15 -5.55
CA GLU A 87 12.26 20.85 -4.37
C GLU A 87 12.41 20.02 -3.09
N LEU A 88 12.33 18.68 -3.22
CA LEU A 88 12.45 17.74 -2.10
C LEU A 88 13.80 17.01 -2.06
N ASN A 89 14.71 17.32 -3.00
CA ASN A 89 16.00 16.65 -3.16
C ASN A 89 15.86 15.12 -3.26
N LEU A 90 14.86 14.64 -4.04
CA LEU A 90 14.58 13.23 -4.26
C LEU A 90 15.03 12.83 -5.67
N ASP A 91 15.89 11.82 -5.71
CA ASP A 91 16.43 11.21 -6.92
C ASP A 91 15.73 9.85 -7.15
N PRO A 92 15.01 9.64 -8.27
CA PRO A 92 14.30 8.39 -8.54
C PRO A 92 15.24 7.18 -8.68
N ASP A 93 16.49 7.37 -9.03
CA ASP A 93 17.46 6.27 -9.22
C ASP A 93 18.04 5.74 -7.91
N ARG A 94 17.78 6.41 -6.79
CA ARG A 94 18.25 5.98 -5.48
C ARG A 94 17.65 4.64 -5.08
N ALA A 95 18.49 3.69 -4.64
CA ALA A 95 18.03 2.41 -4.13
C ALA A 95 17.23 2.60 -2.83
N PHE A 96 16.07 1.97 -2.77
CA PHE A 96 15.17 1.99 -1.63
C PHE A 96 14.80 0.58 -1.19
N TYR A 97 14.70 0.38 0.11
CA TYR A 97 14.50 -0.91 0.74
C TYR A 97 13.32 -0.86 1.70
N ILE A 98 12.51 -1.92 1.70
CA ILE A 98 11.43 -2.11 2.68
C ILE A 98 11.55 -3.51 3.27
N LEU A 99 11.54 -3.62 4.59
CA LEU A 99 11.66 -4.87 5.32
C LEU A 99 10.47 -5.02 6.27
N GLY A 100 9.72 -6.11 6.09
CA GLY A 100 8.61 -6.49 6.96
C GLY A 100 9.02 -7.60 7.91
N LEU A 101 8.86 -7.36 9.20
CA LEU A 101 9.24 -8.25 10.29
C LEU A 101 8.02 -8.58 11.16
N ALA A 102 7.89 -9.81 11.59
CA ALA A 102 6.90 -10.20 12.58
C ALA A 102 7.52 -11.06 13.68
N PRO A 103 7.02 -10.97 14.91
CA PRO A 103 7.44 -11.84 15.99
C PRO A 103 7.03 -13.29 15.69
N ASN A 104 7.94 -14.22 15.97
CA ASN A 104 7.71 -15.66 15.86
C ASN A 104 8.36 -16.36 17.08
N ALA A 105 7.60 -16.45 18.16
CA ALA A 105 8.08 -16.86 19.47
C ALA A 105 9.32 -16.04 19.92
N ALA A 106 10.45 -16.65 20.14
CA ALA A 106 11.71 -15.98 20.51
C ALA A 106 12.55 -15.50 19.29
N ARG A 107 11.98 -15.52 18.08
CA ARG A 107 12.67 -15.17 16.83
C ARG A 107 11.92 -14.09 16.08
N LEU A 108 12.63 -13.37 15.18
CA LEU A 108 12.02 -12.51 14.17
C LEU A 108 11.86 -13.30 12.88
N SER A 109 10.68 -13.21 12.28
CA SER A 109 10.38 -13.75 10.97
C SER A 109 10.38 -12.61 9.95
N VAL A 110 11.18 -12.75 8.90
CA VAL A 110 11.12 -11.85 7.75
C VAL A 110 9.88 -12.25 6.93
N ARG A 111 8.89 -11.36 6.87
CA ARG A 111 7.65 -11.57 6.12
C ARG A 111 7.84 -11.24 4.65
N PHE A 112 8.58 -10.16 4.38
CA PHE A 112 8.95 -9.75 3.03
C PHE A 112 10.17 -8.83 3.08
N PHE A 113 10.85 -8.77 1.94
CA PHE A 113 11.91 -7.83 1.66
C PHE A 113 11.72 -7.29 0.25
N TYR A 114 11.69 -5.96 0.12
CA TYR A 114 11.58 -5.25 -1.14
C TYR A 114 12.86 -4.45 -1.36
N LYS A 115 13.38 -4.49 -2.58
CA LYS A 115 14.53 -3.70 -3.02
C LYS A 115 14.30 -3.28 -4.45
N ASN A 116 14.28 -1.99 -4.70
CA ASN A 116 14.21 -1.42 -6.05
C ASN A 116 14.70 0.03 -6.02
N THR A 117 14.65 0.74 -7.13
CA THR A 117 14.83 2.19 -7.15
C THR A 117 13.61 2.89 -6.54
N PHE A 118 13.84 4.08 -6.01
CA PHE A 118 12.76 4.87 -5.41
C PHE A 118 11.71 5.27 -6.47
N GLY A 119 12.15 5.61 -7.69
CA GLY A 119 11.27 5.94 -8.80
C GLY A 119 10.34 4.78 -9.20
N GLU A 120 10.86 3.55 -9.31
CA GLU A 120 10.00 2.38 -9.60
C GLU A 120 9.00 2.12 -8.47
N LEU A 121 9.38 2.30 -7.22
CA LEU A 121 8.45 2.22 -6.11
C LEU A 121 7.35 3.29 -6.22
N MET A 122 7.72 4.53 -6.50
CA MET A 122 6.79 5.65 -6.64
C MET A 122 5.85 5.45 -7.82
N LYS A 123 6.32 4.96 -8.94
CA LYS A 123 5.50 4.58 -10.10
C LYS A 123 4.44 3.54 -9.74
N ASN A 124 4.83 2.51 -9.00
CA ASN A 124 3.91 1.46 -8.57
C ASN A 124 2.86 2.00 -7.57
N VAL A 125 3.28 2.84 -6.64
CA VAL A 125 2.40 3.50 -5.66
C VAL A 125 1.47 4.50 -6.35
N ASN A 126 1.96 5.30 -7.30
CA ASN A 126 1.14 6.22 -8.09
C ASN A 126 0.06 5.46 -8.87
N ALA A 127 0.43 4.39 -9.58
CA ALA A 127 -0.51 3.54 -10.29
C ALA A 127 -1.58 2.91 -9.37
N HIS A 128 -1.23 2.61 -8.12
CA HIS A 128 -2.19 2.17 -7.12
C HIS A 128 -3.18 3.27 -6.75
N TYR A 129 -2.72 4.49 -6.49
CA TYR A 129 -3.59 5.62 -6.15
C TYR A 129 -4.48 6.05 -7.31
N GLU A 130 -3.99 6.04 -8.55
CA GLU A 130 -4.81 6.29 -9.74
C GLU A 130 -5.96 5.28 -9.88
N ARG A 131 -5.71 4.01 -9.59
CA ARG A 131 -6.77 2.99 -9.57
C ARG A 131 -7.80 3.20 -8.46
N LEU A 132 -7.39 3.77 -7.33
CA LEU A 132 -8.27 4.09 -6.20
C LEU A 132 -9.06 5.40 -6.40
N GLU A 133 -8.67 6.23 -7.37
CA GLU A 133 -9.29 7.52 -7.57
C GLU A 133 -10.78 7.38 -7.90
N ILE A 134 -11.63 8.01 -7.09
CA ILE A 134 -13.09 8.01 -7.21
C ILE A 134 -13.66 9.32 -6.69
N LYS A 135 -14.80 9.74 -7.21
CA LYS A 135 -15.53 10.89 -6.70
C LYS A 135 -15.91 10.66 -5.24
N ARG A 136 -15.45 11.54 -4.38
CA ARG A 136 -15.69 11.47 -2.94
C ARG A 136 -16.88 12.34 -2.55
N PRO A 137 -17.55 12.03 -1.43
CA PRO A 137 -18.52 12.94 -0.84
C PRO A 137 -17.91 14.33 -0.58
N ALA A 138 -18.67 15.40 -0.76
CA ALA A 138 -18.18 16.78 -0.66
C ALA A 138 -17.52 17.13 0.70
N LYS A 139 -17.86 16.40 1.76
CA LYS A 139 -17.28 16.57 3.11
C LYS A 139 -15.93 15.87 3.30
N VAL A 140 -15.52 15.01 2.36
CA VAL A 140 -14.27 14.26 2.45
C VAL A 140 -13.20 15.02 1.65
N PRO A 141 -12.11 15.46 2.29
CA PRO A 141 -11.04 16.16 1.59
C PRO A 141 -10.41 15.27 0.51
N ALA A 142 -9.82 15.92 -0.48
CA ALA A 142 -8.92 15.25 -1.42
C ALA A 142 -7.72 14.67 -0.63
N GLY A 143 -6.98 13.75 -1.23
CA GLY A 143 -5.81 13.15 -0.61
C GLY A 143 -5.72 11.65 -0.90
N PHE A 144 -4.65 11.04 -0.45
CA PHE A 144 -4.42 9.61 -0.63
C PHE A 144 -5.30 8.78 0.32
N LEU A 145 -5.70 7.59 -0.12
CA LEU A 145 -6.31 6.57 0.75
C LEU A 145 -5.19 5.66 1.26
N PRO A 146 -4.67 5.87 2.48
CA PRO A 146 -3.55 5.11 2.99
C PRO A 146 -3.88 3.62 3.09
N LEU A 147 -2.87 2.78 2.99
CA LEU A 147 -3.03 1.33 3.02
C LEU A 147 -3.75 0.83 4.30
N TRP A 148 -3.48 1.43 5.45
CA TRP A 148 -4.15 1.05 6.70
C TRP A 148 -5.66 1.34 6.69
N GLN A 149 -6.11 2.46 6.08
CA GLN A 149 -7.53 2.77 5.92
C GLN A 149 -8.21 1.82 4.93
N LEU A 150 -7.51 1.48 3.83
CA LEU A 150 -7.96 0.49 2.87
C LEU A 150 -8.19 -0.88 3.55
N LEU A 151 -7.24 -1.32 4.35
CA LEU A 151 -7.34 -2.58 5.09
C LEU A 151 -8.42 -2.54 6.17
N ALA A 152 -8.68 -1.40 6.79
CA ALA A 152 -9.74 -1.23 7.78
C ALA A 152 -11.14 -1.50 7.21
N GLU A 153 -11.35 -1.31 5.90
CA GLU A 153 -12.65 -1.61 5.24
C GLU A 153 -12.93 -3.13 5.11
N THR A 154 -11.97 -3.97 5.43
CA THR A 154 -12.15 -5.44 5.48
C THR A 154 -12.53 -5.96 6.86
N VAL A 155 -12.56 -5.08 7.88
CA VAL A 155 -12.71 -5.43 9.29
C VAL A 155 -14.05 -4.96 9.82
N ASN A 156 -14.64 -5.75 10.72
CA ASN A 156 -15.83 -5.32 11.45
C ASN A 156 -15.46 -4.24 12.47
N GLN A 157 -15.92 -3.00 12.24
CA GLN A 157 -15.63 -1.86 13.10
C GLN A 157 -16.31 -1.94 14.48
N SER A 158 -17.30 -2.81 14.64
CA SER A 158 -17.98 -3.07 15.92
C SER A 158 -17.35 -4.24 16.69
N ALA A 159 -16.39 -4.97 16.10
CA ALA A 159 -15.71 -6.07 16.78
C ALA A 159 -14.70 -5.55 17.83
N HIS A 160 -14.42 -6.41 18.82
CA HIS A 160 -13.40 -6.14 19.83
C HIS A 160 -11.99 -6.07 19.20
N ASP A 161 -11.68 -7.01 18.30
CA ASP A 161 -10.43 -7.02 17.53
C ASP A 161 -10.69 -6.44 16.13
N LYS A 162 -10.13 -5.25 15.88
CA LYS A 162 -10.26 -4.50 14.62
C LYS A 162 -9.05 -4.65 13.71
N LYS A 163 -8.30 -5.73 13.85
CA LYS A 163 -7.10 -5.95 13.06
C LYS A 163 -7.41 -6.70 11.77
N PRO A 164 -6.93 -6.23 10.61
CA PRO A 164 -7.03 -6.98 9.38
C PRO A 164 -6.20 -8.26 9.44
N SER A 165 -6.57 -9.28 8.65
CA SER A 165 -5.77 -10.50 8.54
C SER A 165 -4.32 -10.16 8.15
N PRO A 166 -3.31 -10.58 8.93
CA PRO A 166 -1.91 -10.26 8.65
C PRO A 166 -1.44 -10.76 7.28
N VAL A 167 -1.89 -11.94 6.88
CA VAL A 167 -1.55 -12.55 5.58
C VAL A 167 -2.11 -11.71 4.44
N MET A 168 -3.37 -11.29 4.54
CA MET A 168 -4.01 -10.43 3.54
C MET A 168 -3.33 -9.05 3.50
N ALA A 169 -3.08 -8.47 4.66
CA ALA A 169 -2.47 -7.14 4.78
C ALA A 169 -1.06 -7.11 4.14
N GLY A 170 -0.21 -8.07 4.47
CA GLY A 170 1.12 -8.20 3.86
C GLY A 170 1.09 -8.49 2.36
N ALA A 171 0.13 -9.32 1.90
CA ALA A 171 -0.03 -9.58 0.48
C ALA A 171 -0.52 -8.34 -0.29
N THR A 172 -1.41 -7.55 0.31
CA THR A 172 -1.88 -6.28 -0.29
C THR A 172 -0.76 -5.26 -0.38
N ALA A 173 0.04 -5.09 0.67
CA ALA A 173 1.20 -4.20 0.66
C ALA A 173 2.19 -4.56 -0.45
N ARG A 174 2.56 -5.84 -0.57
CA ARG A 174 3.44 -6.30 -1.66
C ARG A 174 2.84 -6.05 -3.04
N ALA A 175 1.53 -6.27 -3.20
CA ALA A 175 0.84 -6.01 -4.47
C ALA A 175 0.91 -4.53 -4.86
N VAL A 176 0.82 -3.61 -3.90
CA VAL A 176 0.97 -2.16 -4.14
C VAL A 176 2.40 -1.84 -4.57
N TRP A 177 3.41 -2.29 -3.82
CA TRP A 177 4.81 -1.93 -4.07
C TRP A 177 5.41 -2.54 -5.33
N ASN A 178 4.96 -3.76 -5.71
CA ASN A 178 5.40 -4.44 -6.94
C ASN A 178 4.47 -4.19 -8.13
N ASN A 179 3.38 -3.45 -7.95
CA ASN A 179 2.32 -3.34 -8.94
C ASN A 179 1.78 -4.71 -9.40
N ASP A 180 1.67 -5.66 -8.47
CA ASP A 180 1.11 -6.98 -8.69
C ASP A 180 -0.42 -6.98 -8.57
N ARG A 181 -1.04 -8.13 -8.86
CA ARG A 181 -2.47 -8.34 -8.63
C ARG A 181 -2.80 -8.31 -7.14
N TYR A 182 -3.88 -7.65 -6.79
CA TYR A 182 -4.36 -7.65 -5.40
C TYR A 182 -4.81 -9.06 -4.97
N PRO A 183 -4.59 -9.44 -3.70
CA PRO A 183 -5.00 -10.75 -3.20
C PRO A 183 -6.53 -10.88 -3.20
N ALA A 184 -7.05 -12.04 -3.58
CA ALA A 184 -8.49 -12.33 -3.57
C ALA A 184 -9.11 -12.13 -2.16
N ALA A 185 -8.32 -12.32 -1.10
CA ALA A 185 -8.75 -12.09 0.27
C ALA A 185 -9.16 -10.63 0.53
N LEU A 186 -8.56 -9.65 -0.16
CA LEU A 186 -8.96 -8.24 -0.08
C LEU A 186 -10.38 -8.05 -0.62
N LEU A 187 -10.66 -8.55 -1.82
CA LEU A 187 -11.99 -8.49 -2.41
C LEU A 187 -13.03 -9.18 -1.51
N ASN A 188 -12.72 -10.41 -1.08
CA ASN A 188 -13.64 -11.18 -0.25
C ASN A 188 -13.92 -10.48 1.09
N GLY A 189 -12.90 -9.86 1.71
CA GLY A 189 -13.06 -9.10 2.94
C GLY A 189 -14.01 -7.90 2.76
N VAL A 190 -13.80 -7.10 1.71
CA VAL A 190 -14.66 -5.95 1.41
C VAL A 190 -16.09 -6.39 1.08
N MET A 191 -16.26 -7.42 0.24
CA MET A 191 -17.58 -7.95 -0.12
C MET A 191 -18.34 -8.52 1.09
N LEU A 192 -17.63 -9.18 2.01
CA LEU A 192 -18.20 -9.65 3.26
C LEU A 192 -18.72 -8.48 4.11
N ARG A 193 -17.96 -7.40 4.18
CA ARG A 193 -18.37 -6.19 4.94
C ARG A 193 -19.56 -5.51 4.28
N ILE A 194 -19.57 -5.34 2.96
CA ILE A 194 -20.71 -4.77 2.24
C ILE A 194 -22.00 -5.54 2.56
N ARG A 195 -21.95 -6.88 2.54
CA ARG A 195 -23.11 -7.71 2.84
C ARG A 195 -23.53 -7.65 4.31
N ALA A 196 -22.57 -7.63 5.24
CA ALA A 196 -22.86 -7.61 6.66
C ALA A 196 -23.36 -6.25 7.17
N ASP A 197 -22.81 -5.15 6.63
CA ASP A 197 -23.16 -3.79 7.02
C ASP A 197 -24.31 -3.22 6.19
N SER A 198 -24.66 -3.87 5.05
CA SER A 198 -25.60 -3.36 4.04
C SER A 198 -25.24 -1.95 3.57
N GLU A 199 -23.94 -1.64 3.49
CA GLU A 199 -23.44 -0.31 3.17
C GLU A 199 -22.28 -0.40 2.16
N ILE A 200 -22.38 0.41 1.10
CA ILE A 200 -21.30 0.66 0.13
C ILE A 200 -20.86 2.10 0.29
N ASN A 201 -19.77 2.32 1.04
CA ASN A 201 -19.15 3.62 1.16
C ASN A 201 -18.13 3.87 0.02
N TRP A 202 -17.68 5.12 -0.14
CA TRP A 202 -16.75 5.52 -1.19
C TRP A 202 -15.40 4.75 -1.14
N ARG A 203 -14.90 4.38 0.06
CA ARG A 203 -13.65 3.62 0.20
C ARG A 203 -13.81 2.20 -0.33
N ARG A 204 -14.89 1.53 0.04
CA ARG A 204 -15.23 0.18 -0.49
C ARG A 204 -15.37 0.21 -2.00
N SER A 205 -16.03 1.22 -2.56
CA SER A 205 -16.16 1.40 -4.00
C SER A 205 -14.80 1.63 -4.67
N ALA A 206 -13.92 2.45 -4.09
CA ALA A 206 -12.56 2.68 -4.58
C ALA A 206 -11.73 1.38 -4.60
N ILE A 207 -11.83 0.57 -3.53
CA ILE A 207 -11.13 -0.72 -3.44
C ILE A 207 -11.63 -1.69 -4.50
N LEU A 208 -12.95 -1.80 -4.69
CA LEU A 208 -13.55 -2.67 -5.72
C LEU A 208 -13.10 -2.24 -7.12
N LYS A 209 -13.15 -0.94 -7.42
CA LYS A 209 -12.64 -0.37 -8.68
C LYS A 209 -11.18 -0.73 -8.91
N ALA A 210 -10.31 -0.44 -7.93
CA ALA A 210 -8.87 -0.71 -8.04
C ALA A 210 -8.59 -2.20 -8.24
N TYR A 211 -9.30 -3.07 -7.50
CA TYR A 211 -9.20 -4.52 -7.64
C TYR A 211 -9.54 -4.97 -9.05
N LEU A 212 -10.68 -4.54 -9.58
CA LEU A 212 -11.16 -4.93 -10.90
C LEU A 212 -10.19 -4.44 -12.00
N LEU A 213 -9.78 -3.18 -11.93
CA LEU A 213 -8.87 -2.59 -12.92
C LEU A 213 -7.50 -3.31 -12.94
N LYS A 214 -6.99 -3.74 -11.78
CA LYS A 214 -5.69 -4.42 -11.74
C LYS A 214 -5.78 -5.91 -12.02
N ASN A 215 -6.76 -6.59 -11.44
CA ASN A 215 -6.82 -8.04 -11.53
C ASN A 215 -7.39 -8.56 -12.86
N CYS A 216 -8.15 -7.73 -13.56
CA CYS A 216 -8.78 -8.07 -14.84
C CYS A 216 -8.08 -7.42 -16.07
N GLU A 217 -6.92 -6.78 -15.90
CA GLU A 217 -6.24 -6.03 -16.96
C GLU A 217 -5.95 -6.85 -18.24
N ASN A 218 -5.79 -8.17 -18.09
CA ASN A 218 -5.52 -9.09 -19.20
C ASN A 218 -6.76 -9.82 -19.73
N GLN A 219 -7.97 -9.42 -19.29
CA GLN A 219 -9.21 -10.05 -19.76
C GLN A 219 -9.72 -9.36 -21.05
N SER A 220 -10.43 -10.12 -21.89
CA SER A 220 -10.97 -9.63 -23.17
C SER A 220 -11.97 -8.49 -23.03
N ASN A 221 -12.63 -8.40 -21.87
CA ASN A 221 -13.62 -7.36 -21.55
C ASN A 221 -13.03 -6.17 -20.76
N TYR A 222 -11.70 -6.04 -20.70
CA TYR A 222 -11.06 -4.99 -19.90
C TYR A 222 -11.40 -3.56 -20.35
N SER A 223 -11.61 -3.34 -21.66
CA SER A 223 -12.05 -2.04 -22.17
C SER A 223 -13.41 -1.62 -21.60
N ILE A 224 -14.36 -2.57 -21.59
CA ILE A 224 -15.68 -2.37 -21.00
C ILE A 224 -15.57 -2.12 -19.49
N LEU A 225 -14.68 -2.86 -18.83
CA LEU A 225 -14.49 -2.74 -17.38
C LEU A 225 -13.90 -1.37 -17.01
N LYS A 226 -13.00 -0.79 -17.83
CA LYS A 226 -12.53 0.58 -17.66
C LYS A 226 -13.64 1.62 -17.80
N GLU A 227 -14.55 1.40 -18.74
CA GLU A 227 -15.68 2.29 -18.95
C GLU A 227 -16.68 2.24 -17.78
N VAL A 228 -16.97 1.03 -17.27
CA VAL A 228 -17.87 0.80 -16.14
C VAL A 228 -17.24 1.23 -14.79
N ALA A 229 -15.95 0.97 -14.59
CA ALA A 229 -15.21 1.33 -13.39
C ALA A 229 -14.68 2.78 -13.42
N TYR A 230 -15.55 3.72 -13.82
CA TYR A 230 -15.22 5.13 -13.91
C TYR A 230 -15.19 5.80 -12.52
N MET A 231 -14.76 7.06 -12.46
CA MET A 231 -14.63 7.82 -11.19
C MET A 231 -15.98 8.17 -10.55
N HIS A 232 -17.03 8.26 -11.37
CA HIS A 232 -18.40 8.54 -10.99
C HIS A 232 -19.36 7.77 -11.91
N LEU A 233 -20.67 7.95 -11.70
CA LEU A 233 -21.68 7.38 -12.60
C LEU A 233 -21.37 7.81 -14.04
N ASN A 234 -21.19 6.84 -14.93
CA ASN A 234 -20.96 7.09 -16.36
C ASN A 234 -22.30 7.06 -17.09
N GLU A 235 -22.88 8.23 -17.30
CA GLU A 235 -24.18 8.39 -17.96
C GLU A 235 -24.11 8.04 -19.45
N ASP A 236 -22.92 8.14 -20.06
CA ASP A 236 -22.70 7.83 -21.48
C ASP A 236 -22.44 6.34 -21.74
N CYS A 237 -22.36 5.53 -20.69
CA CYS A 237 -22.10 4.10 -20.83
C CYS A 237 -23.27 3.37 -21.46
N THR A 238 -23.04 2.70 -22.59
CA THR A 238 -24.05 1.94 -23.33
C THR A 238 -24.05 0.44 -22.99
N TYR A 239 -23.17 -0.02 -22.11
CA TYR A 239 -23.11 -1.41 -21.70
C TYR A 239 -24.36 -1.82 -20.93
N GLN A 240 -25.18 -2.65 -21.54
CA GLN A 240 -26.53 -2.98 -21.06
C GLN A 240 -26.61 -3.42 -19.58
N PRO A 241 -25.74 -4.30 -19.04
CA PRO A 241 -25.76 -4.63 -17.61
C PRO A 241 -25.49 -3.45 -16.69
N TYR A 242 -24.66 -2.50 -17.12
CA TYR A 242 -24.38 -1.27 -16.35
C TYR A 242 -25.59 -0.34 -16.34
N VAL A 243 -26.21 -0.11 -17.50
CA VAL A 243 -27.43 0.71 -17.64
C VAL A 243 -28.57 0.13 -16.79
N LEU A 244 -28.75 -1.19 -16.81
CA LEU A 244 -29.73 -1.85 -15.95
C LEU A 244 -29.41 -1.66 -14.47
N GLY A 245 -28.12 -1.73 -14.08
CA GLY A 245 -27.66 -1.46 -12.71
C GLY A 245 -27.98 -0.05 -12.22
N GLN A 246 -27.95 0.95 -13.10
CA GLN A 246 -28.33 2.33 -12.79
C GLN A 246 -29.79 2.47 -12.36
N LEU A 247 -30.70 1.66 -12.93
CA LEU A 247 -32.13 1.67 -12.59
C LEU A 247 -32.41 1.20 -11.15
N PHE A 248 -31.49 0.44 -10.53
CA PHE A 248 -31.64 -0.03 -9.15
C PHE A 248 -31.05 0.94 -8.11
N TYR A 249 -30.44 2.05 -8.55
CA TYR A 249 -29.81 3.04 -7.67
C TYR A 249 -30.69 4.27 -7.42
N VAL A 250 -31.85 4.36 -8.04
CA VAL A 250 -32.81 5.48 -7.90
C VAL A 250 -33.70 5.30 -6.68
#